data_b1b3ca5d95634fa9f26a47f7c628d113
#
_entry.id   b1b3ca5d95634fa9f26a47f7c628d113
#
_cell.length_a   1.000
_cell.length_b   1.000
_cell.length_c   1.000
_cell.angle_alpha   90.00
_cell.angle_beta   90.00
_cell.angle_gamma   90.00
#
_symmetry.space_group_name_H-M   'P 1'
#
loop_
_entity.id
_entity.type
_entity.pdbx_description
1 polymer ?
#
loop_
_entity_poly.entity_id
_entity_poly.type
_entity_poly.pdbx_seq_one_letter_code
_entity_poly.pdbx_strand_id
1 'polypeptide(L)'
;MPNPTNEELNVATWKIPNALGIIGSSANNEFNGMTASWITQVSMEPLLIAVGIDNKSITHGLMSASEYFSLNLFSENYTKVFVKFSKPAEYKEGFLNEEPITLTENNMPIFDNAIVWFEMRKKETYDLGTHTLYLGEVTDCKTVESDARVAYMGDTRMKYGGVPRGGH
;
A
#
# COMPACT_ATOMS: atom_id res chain seq x y z
N MET A 1 18.75 31.43 4.20
CA MET A 1 18.87 30.59 2.99
C MET A 1 17.54 30.67 2.25
N PRO A 2 17.52 30.75 0.92
CA PRO A 2 16.28 30.70 0.16
C PRO A 2 15.58 29.34 0.39
N ASN A 3 14.25 29.34 0.35
CA ASN A 3 13.49 28.09 0.42
C ASN A 3 13.79 27.22 -0.81
N PRO A 4 13.89 25.88 -0.65
CA PRO A 4 14.13 24.99 -1.77
C PRO A 4 12.98 25.07 -2.79
N THR A 5 13.33 24.94 -4.06
CA THR A 5 12.32 24.86 -5.14
C THR A 5 11.58 23.52 -5.10
N ASN A 6 10.42 23.46 -5.74
CA ASN A 6 9.67 22.20 -5.84
C ASN A 6 10.46 21.12 -6.58
N GLU A 7 11.27 21.48 -7.57
CA GLU A 7 12.14 20.54 -8.27
C GLU A 7 13.21 19.95 -7.34
N GLU A 8 13.88 20.79 -6.56
CA GLU A 8 14.86 20.34 -5.57
C GLU A 8 14.22 19.42 -4.52
N LEU A 9 13.02 19.75 -4.03
CA LEU A 9 12.28 18.90 -3.09
C LEU A 9 11.92 17.54 -3.71
N ASN A 10 11.49 17.53 -4.96
CA ASN A 10 11.16 16.29 -5.67
C ASN A 10 12.40 15.41 -5.84
N VAL A 11 13.50 15.97 -6.32
CA VAL A 11 14.77 15.23 -6.47
C VAL A 11 15.26 14.68 -5.13
N ALA A 12 15.18 15.48 -4.06
CA ALA A 12 15.62 15.06 -2.73
C ALA A 12 14.74 13.93 -2.17
N THR A 13 13.42 14.05 -2.26
CA THR A 13 12.49 13.03 -1.73
C THR A 13 12.55 11.70 -2.46
N TRP A 14 12.92 11.70 -3.74
CA TRP A 14 13.18 10.48 -4.50
C TRP A 14 14.40 9.69 -4.02
N LYS A 15 15.27 10.30 -3.22
CA LYS A 15 16.42 9.63 -2.60
C LYS A 15 16.03 8.83 -1.35
N ILE A 16 14.83 9.03 -0.81
CA ILE A 16 14.33 8.23 0.29
C ILE A 16 13.96 6.85 -0.27
N PRO A 17 14.61 5.76 0.19
CA PRO A 17 14.23 4.42 -0.24
C PRO A 17 12.78 4.13 0.15
N ASN A 18 11.97 3.75 -0.81
CA ASN A 18 10.58 3.42 -0.56
C ASN A 18 10.31 1.95 -0.81
N ALA A 19 9.59 1.33 0.11
CA ALA A 19 8.97 0.04 -0.08
C ALA A 19 7.99 0.09 -1.25
N LEU A 20 7.48 -1.06 -1.65
CA LEU A 20 6.42 -1.18 -2.64
C LEU A 20 5.54 -2.37 -2.26
N GLY A 21 4.25 -2.14 -2.22
CA GLY A 21 3.27 -3.17 -1.89
C GLY A 21 1.90 -2.82 -2.41
N ILE A 22 0.95 -3.74 -2.25
CA ILE A 22 -0.45 -3.49 -2.53
C ILE A 22 -1.20 -3.50 -1.20
N ILE A 23 -1.87 -2.39 -0.90
CA ILE A 23 -2.80 -2.30 0.22
C ILE A 23 -4.12 -2.87 -0.22
N GLY A 24 -4.55 -3.94 0.44
CA GLY A 24 -5.88 -4.50 0.28
C GLY A 24 -6.85 -3.88 1.26
N SER A 25 -8.02 -3.54 0.79
CA SER A 25 -9.08 -2.92 1.59
C SER A 25 -10.45 -3.42 1.21
N SER A 26 -11.35 -3.47 2.18
CA SER A 26 -12.75 -3.77 1.93
C SER A 26 -13.66 -3.11 2.95
N ALA A 27 -14.85 -2.74 2.50
CA ALA A 27 -15.97 -2.32 3.33
C ALA A 27 -17.27 -2.48 2.53
N ASN A 28 -18.40 -2.80 3.19
CA ASN A 28 -19.72 -2.87 2.57
C ASN A 28 -19.79 -3.77 1.31
N ASN A 29 -19.06 -4.89 1.30
CA ASN A 29 -18.90 -5.80 0.16
C ASN A 29 -18.20 -5.19 -1.07
N GLU A 30 -17.55 -4.06 -0.91
CA GLU A 30 -16.63 -3.50 -1.91
C GLU A 30 -15.19 -3.89 -1.55
N PHE A 31 -14.39 -4.22 -2.56
CA PHE A 31 -13.01 -4.63 -2.43
C PHE A 31 -12.11 -3.80 -3.32
N ASN A 32 -10.94 -3.44 -2.83
CA ASN A 32 -9.95 -2.73 -3.63
C ASN A 32 -8.53 -3.15 -3.27
N GLY A 33 -7.64 -3.00 -4.23
CA GLY A 33 -6.20 -3.06 -4.06
C GLY A 33 -5.59 -1.77 -4.58
N MET A 34 -4.61 -1.23 -3.89
CA MET A 34 -3.91 -0.02 -4.31
C MET A 34 -2.41 -0.17 -4.13
N THR A 35 -1.65 0.11 -5.17
CA THR A 35 -0.20 0.22 -5.08
C THR A 35 0.20 1.37 -4.17
N ALA A 36 0.99 1.07 -3.16
CA ALA A 36 1.49 2.03 -2.18
C ALA A 36 2.99 1.87 -1.96
N SER A 37 3.67 2.97 -1.68
CA SER A 37 5.12 2.99 -1.47
C SER A 37 5.55 3.62 -0.14
N TRP A 38 4.66 4.30 0.56
CA TRP A 38 4.96 4.86 1.88
C TRP A 38 4.52 3.90 2.97
N ILE A 39 5.40 2.91 3.23
CA ILE A 39 5.16 1.78 4.11
C ILE A 39 6.41 1.56 4.96
N THR A 40 6.24 1.48 6.28
CA THR A 40 7.35 1.14 7.17
C THR A 40 6.88 0.55 8.49
N GLN A 41 7.68 -0.35 9.06
CA GLN A 41 7.49 -0.78 10.44
C GLN A 41 7.89 0.34 11.39
N VAL A 42 7.09 0.62 12.42
CA VAL A 42 7.30 1.73 13.36
C VAL A 42 7.29 1.31 14.83
N SER A 43 6.92 0.07 15.14
CA SER A 43 6.96 -0.49 16.50
C SER A 43 7.16 -2.00 16.44
N MET A 44 7.72 -2.58 17.50
CA MET A 44 7.91 -4.03 17.64
C MET A 44 6.90 -4.65 18.61
N GLU A 45 6.47 -3.92 19.63
CA GLU A 45 5.52 -4.40 20.64
C GLU A 45 4.59 -3.27 21.08
N PRO A 46 3.33 -3.22 20.60
CA PRO A 46 2.80 -4.11 19.55
C PRO A 46 3.52 -3.89 18.20
N LEU A 47 3.46 -4.90 17.34
CA LEU A 47 4.02 -4.78 15.98
C LEU A 47 3.13 -3.86 15.15
N LEU A 48 3.64 -2.68 14.83
CA LEU A 48 2.93 -1.66 14.07
C LEU A 48 3.60 -1.40 12.72
N ILE A 49 2.77 -1.31 11.69
CA ILE A 49 3.16 -0.86 10.36
C ILE A 49 2.42 0.43 10.05
N ALA A 50 3.15 1.44 9.60
CA ALA A 50 2.61 2.71 9.13
C ALA A 50 2.48 2.70 7.62
N VAL A 51 1.35 3.19 7.11
CA VAL A 51 1.11 3.37 5.66
C VAL A 51 0.51 4.75 5.38
N GLY A 52 1.04 5.44 4.39
CA GLY A 52 0.51 6.71 3.90
C GLY A 52 -0.41 6.51 2.71
N ILE A 53 -1.67 6.88 2.83
CA ILE A 53 -2.73 6.65 1.83
C ILE A 53 -3.29 7.99 1.34
N ASP A 54 -3.33 8.17 0.03
CA ASP A 54 -3.92 9.36 -0.60
C ASP A 54 -5.40 9.51 -0.20
N ASN A 55 -5.76 10.67 0.34
CA ASN A 55 -7.10 10.97 0.83
C ASN A 55 -8.19 10.92 -0.27
N LYS A 56 -7.80 11.00 -1.53
CA LYS A 56 -8.72 10.94 -2.68
C LYS A 56 -8.90 9.51 -3.23
N SER A 57 -8.17 8.53 -2.71
CA SER A 57 -8.23 7.17 -3.21
C SER A 57 -9.47 6.42 -2.71
N ILE A 58 -9.94 5.45 -3.51
CA ILE A 58 -10.99 4.51 -3.09
C ILE A 58 -10.54 3.74 -1.85
N THR A 59 -9.27 3.34 -1.81
CA THR A 59 -8.66 2.64 -0.67
C THR A 59 -8.81 3.42 0.62
N HIS A 60 -8.60 4.75 0.61
CA HIS A 60 -8.79 5.59 1.79
C HIS A 60 -10.25 5.52 2.29
N GLY A 61 -11.22 5.60 1.37
CA GLY A 61 -12.64 5.50 1.71
C GLY A 61 -12.99 4.16 2.37
N LEU A 62 -12.51 3.05 1.80
CA LEU A 62 -12.74 1.70 2.36
C LEU A 62 -12.03 1.51 3.70
N MET A 63 -10.77 1.93 3.82
CA MET A 63 -10.01 1.85 5.07
C MET A 63 -10.61 2.71 6.18
N SER A 64 -11.20 3.85 5.83
CA SER A 64 -11.91 4.70 6.81
C SER A 64 -13.12 4.00 7.38
N ALA A 65 -13.85 3.24 6.56
CA ALA A 65 -15.07 2.52 6.93
C ALA A 65 -14.82 1.13 7.53
N SER A 66 -13.58 0.62 7.50
CA SER A 66 -13.20 -0.71 7.99
C SER A 66 -12.32 -0.65 9.23
N GLU A 67 -12.34 -1.70 10.06
CA GLU A 67 -11.37 -1.89 11.15
C GLU A 67 -10.04 -2.49 10.67
N TYR A 68 -10.05 -3.19 9.53
CA TYR A 68 -8.91 -3.94 9.04
C TYR A 68 -8.47 -3.46 7.66
N PHE A 69 -7.24 -3.77 7.31
CA PHE A 69 -6.68 -3.67 5.97
C PHE A 69 -5.52 -4.66 5.83
N SER A 70 -5.09 -4.94 4.62
CA SER A 70 -3.97 -5.83 4.36
C SER A 70 -2.84 -5.12 3.63
N LEU A 71 -1.63 -5.67 3.80
CA LEU A 71 -0.44 -5.31 3.02
C LEU A 71 0.08 -6.57 2.35
N ASN A 72 0.28 -6.49 1.05
CA ASN A 72 0.77 -7.59 0.23
C ASN A 72 2.06 -7.17 -0.47
N LEU A 73 3.14 -7.92 -0.25
CA LEU A 73 4.45 -7.68 -0.83
C LEU A 73 4.73 -8.71 -1.91
N PHE A 74 5.39 -8.28 -2.98
CA PHE A 74 5.64 -9.11 -4.15
C PHE A 74 7.12 -9.21 -4.45
N SER A 75 7.49 -10.29 -5.17
CA SER A 75 8.85 -10.47 -5.69
C SER A 75 9.22 -9.37 -6.69
N GLU A 76 10.50 -9.00 -6.70
CA GLU A 76 11.09 -8.11 -7.72
C GLU A 76 10.85 -8.60 -9.16
N ASN A 77 10.59 -9.89 -9.33
CA ASN A 77 10.28 -10.50 -10.63
C ASN A 77 8.81 -10.37 -11.03
N TYR A 78 7.95 -9.79 -10.15
CA TYR A 78 6.52 -9.66 -10.40
C TYR A 78 6.03 -8.21 -10.35
N THR A 79 6.87 -7.26 -10.75
CA THR A 79 6.59 -5.81 -10.64
C THR A 79 5.43 -5.32 -11.51
N LYS A 80 5.04 -6.06 -12.55
CA LYS A 80 3.90 -5.69 -13.40
C LYS A 80 2.57 -5.61 -12.65
N VAL A 81 2.44 -6.31 -11.51
CA VAL A 81 1.24 -6.27 -10.68
C VAL A 81 0.95 -4.85 -10.17
N PHE A 82 1.96 -4.08 -9.85
CA PHE A 82 1.79 -2.73 -9.32
C PHE A 82 1.16 -1.76 -10.33
N VAL A 83 1.39 -1.97 -11.62
CA VAL A 83 0.76 -1.16 -12.67
C VAL A 83 -0.75 -1.43 -12.74
N LYS A 84 -1.18 -2.66 -12.52
CA LYS A 84 -2.60 -3.03 -12.47
C LYS A 84 -3.35 -2.31 -11.35
N PHE A 85 -2.66 -2.09 -10.21
CA PHE A 85 -3.24 -1.49 -9.02
C PHE A 85 -2.86 0.00 -8.82
N SER A 86 -2.36 0.65 -9.85
CA SER A 86 -2.31 2.12 -9.96
C SER A 86 -3.66 2.73 -10.41
N LYS A 87 -4.65 1.91 -10.66
CA LYS A 87 -6.03 2.23 -11.04
C LYS A 87 -6.99 1.56 -10.07
N PRO A 88 -8.26 2.00 -10.01
CA PRO A 88 -9.29 1.30 -9.24
C PRO A 88 -9.36 -0.18 -9.59
N ALA A 89 -9.55 -1.02 -8.59
CA ALA A 89 -9.66 -2.47 -8.78
C ALA A 89 -11.11 -2.88 -9.06
N GLU A 90 -11.28 -3.83 -9.96
CA GLU A 90 -12.54 -4.51 -10.22
C GLU A 90 -12.48 -5.90 -9.56
N TYR A 91 -13.44 -6.16 -8.65
CA TYR A 91 -13.57 -7.47 -8.02
C TYR A 91 -14.52 -8.36 -8.82
N LYS A 92 -14.07 -9.54 -9.16
CA LYS A 92 -14.88 -10.55 -9.84
C LYS A 92 -14.47 -11.97 -9.40
N GLU A 93 -15.39 -12.67 -8.77
CA GLU A 93 -15.29 -14.12 -8.52
C GLU A 93 -13.94 -14.58 -7.91
N GLY A 94 -13.43 -13.87 -6.90
CA GLY A 94 -12.15 -14.18 -6.25
C GLY A 94 -10.93 -13.58 -6.93
N PHE A 95 -11.12 -12.62 -7.82
CA PHE A 95 -10.06 -11.88 -8.50
C PHE A 95 -10.22 -10.37 -8.30
N LEU A 96 -9.11 -9.67 -8.13
CA LEU A 96 -9.01 -8.22 -8.24
C LEU A 96 -8.11 -7.89 -9.45
N ASN A 97 -8.66 -7.17 -10.45
CA ASN A 97 -7.93 -6.86 -11.69
C ASN A 97 -7.20 -8.09 -12.26
N GLU A 98 -7.89 -9.23 -12.33
CA GLU A 98 -7.37 -10.53 -12.81
C GLU A 98 -6.27 -11.16 -11.92
N GLU A 99 -5.94 -10.58 -10.79
CA GLU A 99 -5.05 -11.22 -9.80
C GLU A 99 -5.88 -12.02 -8.82
N PRO A 100 -5.55 -13.31 -8.60
CA PRO A 100 -6.28 -14.15 -7.66
C PRO A 100 -6.08 -13.67 -6.23
N ILE A 101 -7.17 -13.66 -5.46
CA ILE A 101 -7.16 -13.29 -4.06
C ILE A 101 -7.89 -14.31 -3.20
N THR A 102 -7.44 -14.42 -1.97
CA THR A 102 -8.14 -15.08 -0.88
C THR A 102 -8.58 -14.01 0.12
N LEU A 103 -9.77 -14.14 0.68
CA LEU A 103 -10.26 -13.24 1.73
C LEU A 103 -9.93 -13.82 3.10
N THR A 104 -9.44 -12.97 4.01
CA THR A 104 -9.28 -13.33 5.42
C THR A 104 -10.64 -13.46 6.12
N GLU A 105 -10.65 -13.91 7.37
CA GLU A 105 -11.87 -13.92 8.20
C GLU A 105 -12.49 -12.52 8.38
N ASN A 106 -11.66 -11.48 8.31
CA ASN A 106 -12.10 -10.08 8.35
C ASN A 106 -12.41 -9.49 6.97
N ASN A 107 -12.54 -10.34 5.94
CA ASN A 107 -12.81 -9.97 4.55
C ASN A 107 -11.73 -9.09 3.89
N MET A 108 -10.48 -9.14 4.35
CA MET A 108 -9.40 -8.40 3.72
C MET A 108 -8.80 -9.20 2.56
N PRO A 109 -8.61 -8.58 1.38
CA PRO A 109 -8.03 -9.28 0.25
C PRO A 109 -6.53 -9.53 0.45
N ILE A 110 -6.14 -10.79 0.36
CA ILE A 110 -4.77 -11.26 0.31
C ILE A 110 -4.51 -11.79 -1.10
N PHE A 111 -3.47 -11.31 -1.74
CA PHE A 111 -3.11 -11.75 -3.09
C PHE A 111 -2.37 -13.07 -3.05
N ASP A 112 -2.85 -14.07 -3.79
CA ASP A 112 -2.28 -15.42 -3.78
C ASP A 112 -0.85 -15.46 -4.33
N ASN A 113 -0.49 -14.48 -5.18
CA ASN A 113 0.86 -14.32 -5.73
C ASN A 113 1.80 -13.44 -4.87
N ALA A 114 1.35 -12.97 -3.70
CA ALA A 114 2.20 -12.25 -2.76
C ALA A 114 3.22 -13.18 -2.11
N ILE A 115 4.47 -12.72 -1.96
CA ILE A 115 5.53 -13.48 -1.26
C ILE A 115 5.43 -13.34 0.26
N VAL A 116 4.88 -12.23 0.71
CA VAL A 116 4.57 -11.94 2.13
C VAL A 116 3.27 -11.14 2.16
N TRP A 117 2.42 -11.44 3.13
CA TRP A 117 1.26 -10.62 3.42
C TRP A 117 1.07 -10.41 4.93
N PHE A 118 0.40 -9.32 5.25
CA PHE A 118 0.00 -8.94 6.60
C PHE A 118 -1.47 -8.56 6.60
N GLU A 119 -2.23 -9.04 7.59
CA GLU A 119 -3.49 -8.44 7.99
C GLU A 119 -3.25 -7.54 9.20
N MET A 120 -3.84 -6.38 9.19
CA MET A 120 -3.64 -5.38 10.24
C MET A 120 -4.97 -4.82 10.72
N ARG A 121 -5.08 -4.68 12.03
CA ARG A 121 -6.16 -3.91 12.64
C ARG A 121 -5.75 -2.44 12.73
N LYS A 122 -6.60 -1.56 12.23
CA LYS A 122 -6.40 -0.11 12.30
C LYS A 122 -6.39 0.35 13.77
N LYS A 123 -5.29 0.97 14.21
CA LYS A 123 -5.12 1.48 15.58
C LYS A 123 -5.40 2.97 15.63
N GLU A 124 -4.71 3.74 14.82
CA GLU A 124 -4.76 5.19 14.79
C GLU A 124 -4.64 5.70 13.36
N THR A 125 -5.15 6.88 13.14
CA THR A 125 -5.07 7.58 11.86
C THR A 125 -4.77 9.05 12.09
N TYR A 126 -3.94 9.63 11.21
CA TYR A 126 -3.58 11.04 11.25
C TYR A 126 -3.75 11.63 9.85
N ASP A 127 -4.63 12.63 9.72
CA ASP A 127 -4.75 13.41 8.49
C ASP A 127 -3.54 14.34 8.36
N LEU A 128 -2.78 14.17 7.30
CA LEU A 128 -1.57 14.95 7.00
C LEU A 128 -1.79 15.92 5.83
N GLY A 129 -3.03 16.17 5.43
CA GLY A 129 -3.42 17.06 4.35
C GLY A 129 -3.71 16.32 3.05
N THR A 130 -2.74 15.87 2.29
CA THR A 130 -2.94 15.11 1.04
C THR A 130 -3.11 13.61 1.28
N HIS A 131 -2.55 13.11 2.36
CA HIS A 131 -2.56 11.70 2.75
C HIS A 131 -2.97 11.57 4.21
N THR A 132 -3.56 10.41 4.52
CA THR A 132 -3.76 9.96 5.89
C THR A 132 -2.70 8.91 6.22
N LEU A 133 -2.03 9.09 7.36
CA LEU A 133 -1.18 8.07 7.95
C LEU A 133 -2.07 7.09 8.72
N TYR A 134 -2.04 5.83 8.35
CA TYR A 134 -2.68 4.73 9.06
C TYR A 134 -1.63 3.94 9.85
N LEU A 135 -1.88 3.73 11.13
CA LEU A 135 -1.11 2.79 11.95
C LEU A 135 -1.91 1.51 12.10
N GLY A 136 -1.38 0.42 11.57
CA GLY A 136 -1.96 -0.90 11.64
C GLY A 136 -1.19 -1.80 12.60
N GLU A 137 -1.89 -2.42 13.56
CA GLU A 137 -1.34 -3.50 14.38
C GLU A 137 -1.47 -4.82 13.63
N VAL A 138 -0.37 -5.50 13.40
CA VAL A 138 -0.36 -6.79 12.73
C VAL A 138 -1.12 -7.83 13.56
N THR A 139 -2.18 -8.38 13.00
CA THR A 139 -3.01 -9.42 13.62
C THR A 139 -2.74 -10.80 13.04
N ASP A 140 -2.33 -10.87 11.77
CA ASP A 140 -1.93 -12.09 11.10
C ASP A 140 -0.94 -11.79 9.97
N CYS A 141 -0.06 -12.73 9.66
CA CYS A 141 0.88 -12.61 8.55
C CYS A 141 1.37 -13.98 8.08
N LYS A 142 1.84 -14.02 6.85
CA LYS A 142 2.49 -15.22 6.30
C LYS A 142 3.58 -14.83 5.32
N THR A 143 4.74 -15.46 5.49
CA THR A 143 5.78 -15.50 4.46
C THR A 143 5.56 -16.74 3.61
N VAL A 144 5.32 -16.55 2.32
CA VAL A 144 5.08 -17.61 1.34
C VAL A 144 6.39 -18.04 0.69
N GLU A 145 7.23 -17.06 0.33
CA GLU A 145 8.54 -17.29 -0.28
C GLU A 145 9.63 -16.52 0.49
N SER A 146 10.29 -17.20 1.43
CA SER A 146 11.30 -16.57 2.31
C SER A 146 12.54 -16.07 1.59
N ASP A 147 12.93 -16.72 0.50
CA ASP A 147 14.18 -16.44 -0.21
C ASP A 147 13.99 -15.45 -1.37
N ALA A 148 12.73 -15.11 -1.68
CA ALA A 148 12.45 -14.13 -2.72
C ALA A 148 12.81 -12.72 -2.28
N ARG A 149 13.50 -11.97 -3.14
CA ARG A 149 13.74 -10.55 -2.91
C ARG A 149 12.45 -9.76 -3.15
N VAL A 150 12.09 -8.93 -2.17
CA VAL A 150 10.93 -8.04 -2.27
C VAL A 150 11.19 -6.92 -3.29
N ALA A 151 10.16 -6.55 -4.05
CA ALA A 151 10.22 -5.41 -4.95
C ALA A 151 10.25 -4.09 -4.18
N TYR A 152 11.10 -3.17 -4.64
CA TYR A 152 11.15 -1.78 -4.20
C TYR A 152 10.63 -0.85 -5.29
N MET A 153 10.29 0.37 -4.93
CA MET A 153 9.90 1.40 -5.90
C MET A 153 10.98 1.59 -6.98
N GLY A 154 12.26 1.49 -6.62
CA GLY A 154 13.40 1.59 -7.54
C GLY A 154 13.53 0.47 -8.56
N ASP A 155 12.88 -0.69 -8.33
CA ASP A 155 12.88 -1.81 -9.27
C ASP A 155 11.85 -1.60 -10.41
N THR A 156 11.07 -0.55 -10.33
CA THR A 156 10.03 -0.23 -11.30
C THR A 156 10.39 1.02 -12.12
N ARG A 157 9.71 1.20 -13.24
CA ARG A 157 9.73 2.47 -13.98
C ARG A 157 8.58 3.40 -13.57
N MET A 158 7.85 3.05 -12.52
CA MET A 158 6.75 3.85 -12.02
C MET A 158 7.28 5.16 -11.44
N LYS A 159 6.54 6.22 -11.69
CA LYS A 159 6.74 7.52 -11.01
C LYS A 159 5.63 7.66 -9.98
N TYR A 160 5.88 8.40 -8.91
CA TYR A 160 4.79 8.78 -8.04
C TYR A 160 3.71 9.46 -8.87
N GLY A 161 2.52 8.88 -8.91
CA GLY A 161 1.35 9.45 -9.60
C GLY A 161 0.79 10.67 -8.90
N GLY A 162 1.50 11.15 -7.94
CA GLY A 162 1.21 12.37 -7.27
C GLY A 162 1.99 13.48 -7.93
N VAL A 163 1.38 14.49 -7.98
CA VAL A 163 1.76 15.84 -8.16
C VAL A 163 3.20 16.07 -7.81
N PRO A 164 3.97 16.50 -8.76
CA PRO A 164 5.11 17.34 -8.44
C PRO A 164 4.61 18.44 -7.50
N ARG A 165 5.26 18.59 -6.37
CA ARG A 165 4.94 19.67 -5.44
C ARG A 165 4.87 20.99 -6.20
N GLY A 166 3.71 21.66 -6.13
CA GLY A 166 3.46 22.92 -6.82
C GLY A 166 3.22 22.82 -8.32
N GLY A 167 2.96 21.68 -8.86
CA GLY A 167 2.74 21.46 -10.29
C GLY A 167 1.28 21.40 -10.72
N HIS A 168 0.43 22.25 -10.17
CA HIS A 168 -0.95 22.46 -10.66
C HIS A 168 -1.43 23.83 -10.33
#